data_e10ad61bc67922f85c424c356099148b
#
_entry.id   e10ad61bc67922f85c424c356099148b
#
_cell.length_a   1.000
_cell.length_b   1.000
_cell.length_c   1.000
_cell.angle_alpha   90.00
_cell.angle_beta   90.00
_cell.angle_gamma   90.00
#
_symmetry.space_group_name_H-M   'P 1'
#
loop_
_entity.id
_entity.type
_entity.pdbx_description
1 polymer ?
#
loop_
_entity_poly.entity_id
_entity_poly.type
_entity_poly.pdbx_seq_one_letter_code
_entity_poly.pdbx_strand_id
1 'polypeptide(L)'
;MLNNLLNPKLTLPLLIVGALVIVILVIYFIAKRNPPMPNYFVKDRLMTNVELQYYRIISSYLGDRYLVLPQVNLASVIDKEDQGFRTELFRNVDFGVFDYNYRPLLLIEINDNTHFRRDRQERDKKVSAICRRAKMPLVTFWVKDGIDPERIVKTLNRYL
;
A
#
# COMPACT_ATOMS: atom_id res chain seq x y z
N MET A 1 25.18 3.62 -60.25
CA MET A 1 25.40 4.03 -58.84
C MET A 1 25.20 2.95 -57.78
N LEU A 2 24.66 1.76 -58.13
CA LEU A 2 24.42 0.65 -57.16
C LEU A 2 25.64 -0.27 -56.93
N ASN A 3 26.65 -0.25 -57.78
CA ASN A 3 27.78 -1.18 -57.68
C ASN A 3 28.84 -0.86 -56.62
N ASN A 4 28.76 0.30 -55.97
CA ASN A 4 29.72 0.65 -54.89
C ASN A 4 29.29 0.18 -53.49
N LEU A 5 28.07 -0.36 -53.30
CA LEU A 5 27.57 -0.86 -52.03
C LEU A 5 28.06 -2.28 -51.71
N LEU A 6 28.68 -2.99 -52.64
CA LEU A 6 29.17 -4.35 -52.49
C LEU A 6 30.68 -4.43 -52.38
N ASN A 7 31.38 -3.39 -51.95
CA ASN A 7 32.81 -3.48 -51.71
C ASN A 7 33.07 -4.34 -50.44
N PRO A 8 33.68 -5.53 -50.58
CA PRO A 8 33.86 -6.43 -49.45
C PRO A 8 34.72 -5.83 -48.32
N LYS A 9 35.51 -4.82 -48.60
CA LYS A 9 36.27 -4.07 -47.58
C LYS A 9 35.40 -3.15 -46.70
N LEU A 10 34.20 -2.78 -47.17
CA LEU A 10 33.29 -1.89 -46.46
C LEU A 10 32.10 -2.67 -45.86
N THR A 11 31.68 -3.76 -46.52
CA THR A 11 30.51 -4.58 -46.07
C THR A 11 30.80 -5.36 -44.81
N LEU A 12 32.01 -5.94 -44.69
CA LEU A 12 32.39 -6.74 -43.53
C LEU A 12 32.40 -5.92 -42.23
N PRO A 13 33.04 -4.75 -42.12
CA PRO A 13 32.99 -3.94 -40.91
C PRO A 13 31.56 -3.45 -40.60
N LEU A 14 30.74 -3.16 -41.61
CA LEU A 14 29.35 -2.73 -41.40
C LEU A 14 28.48 -3.85 -40.81
N LEU A 15 28.67 -5.09 -41.25
CA LEU A 15 28.01 -6.27 -40.69
C LEU A 15 28.43 -6.53 -39.25
N ILE A 16 29.70 -6.36 -38.91
CA ILE A 16 30.23 -6.52 -37.55
C ILE A 16 29.59 -5.46 -36.62
N VAL A 17 29.54 -4.21 -37.07
CA VAL A 17 28.89 -3.12 -36.28
C VAL A 17 27.41 -3.40 -36.10
N GLY A 18 26.69 -3.82 -37.14
CA GLY A 18 25.28 -4.21 -37.05
C GLY A 18 25.03 -5.34 -36.07
N ALA A 19 25.88 -6.41 -36.10
CA ALA A 19 25.80 -7.51 -35.15
C ALA A 19 26.05 -7.05 -33.71
N LEU A 20 27.06 -6.20 -33.48
CA LEU A 20 27.33 -5.61 -32.15
C LEU A 20 26.14 -4.80 -31.62
N VAL A 21 25.52 -3.97 -32.45
CA VAL A 21 24.33 -3.19 -32.07
C VAL A 21 23.18 -4.13 -31.66
N ILE A 22 22.94 -5.19 -32.44
CA ILE A 22 21.89 -6.18 -32.10
C ILE A 22 22.18 -6.84 -30.76
N VAL A 23 23.41 -7.26 -30.50
CA VAL A 23 23.82 -7.87 -29.22
C VAL A 23 23.60 -6.91 -28.06
N ILE A 24 24.00 -5.64 -28.21
CA ILE A 24 23.78 -4.61 -27.19
C ILE A 24 22.28 -4.40 -26.91
N LEU A 25 21.46 -4.34 -27.96
CA LEU A 25 20.03 -4.22 -27.83
C LEU A 25 19.40 -5.43 -27.11
N VAL A 26 19.82 -6.64 -27.46
CA VAL A 26 19.36 -7.87 -26.80
C VAL A 26 19.74 -7.85 -25.32
N ILE A 27 20.98 -7.53 -24.98
CA ILE A 27 21.44 -7.40 -23.59
C ILE A 27 20.62 -6.33 -22.85
N TYR A 28 20.41 -5.17 -23.46
CA TYR A 28 19.59 -4.08 -22.91
C TYR A 28 18.15 -4.52 -22.61
N PHE A 29 17.51 -5.24 -23.56
CA PHE A 29 16.15 -5.74 -23.37
C PHE A 29 16.05 -6.82 -22.30
N ILE A 30 17.05 -7.73 -22.22
CA ILE A 30 17.12 -8.76 -21.17
C ILE A 30 17.31 -8.11 -19.80
N ALA A 31 18.22 -7.15 -19.66
CA ALA A 31 18.47 -6.44 -18.41
C ALA A 31 17.24 -5.63 -17.96
N LYS A 32 16.53 -5.00 -18.91
CA LYS A 32 15.29 -4.28 -18.61
C LYS A 32 14.14 -5.20 -18.20
N ARG A 33 14.08 -6.42 -18.74
CA ARG A 33 13.05 -7.41 -18.43
C ARG A 33 13.26 -8.08 -17.07
N ASN A 34 14.53 -8.21 -16.66
CA ASN A 34 14.92 -8.82 -15.40
C ASN A 34 15.82 -7.86 -14.60
N PRO A 35 15.24 -6.78 -14.03
CA PRO A 35 16.01 -5.88 -13.19
C PRO A 35 16.54 -6.67 -11.97
N PRO A 36 17.73 -6.34 -11.46
CA PRO A 36 18.27 -6.98 -10.27
C PRO A 36 17.30 -6.75 -9.11
N MET A 37 17.09 -7.79 -8.29
CA MET A 37 16.24 -7.67 -7.11
C MET A 37 16.83 -6.62 -6.16
N PRO A 38 15.99 -5.69 -5.66
CA PRO A 38 16.43 -4.71 -4.67
C PRO A 38 16.79 -5.41 -3.35
N ASN A 39 17.63 -4.78 -2.55
CA ASN A 39 17.91 -5.25 -1.20
C ASN A 39 16.67 -5.01 -0.31
N TYR A 40 16.33 -6.00 0.49
CA TYR A 40 15.25 -5.95 1.47
C TYR A 40 15.82 -5.97 2.88
N PHE A 41 15.16 -5.28 3.80
CA PHE A 41 15.50 -5.28 5.21
C PHE A 41 14.24 -5.36 6.07
N VAL A 42 14.39 -5.90 7.27
CA VAL A 42 13.30 -5.97 8.24
C VAL A 42 13.13 -4.61 8.90
N LYS A 43 11.89 -4.11 9.00
CA LYS A 43 11.59 -2.87 9.72
C LYS A 43 11.75 -3.09 11.23
N ASP A 44 12.26 -2.10 11.94
CA ASP A 44 12.43 -2.17 13.40
C ASP A 44 11.07 -2.28 14.12
N ARG A 45 10.02 -1.69 13.57
CA ARG A 45 8.68 -1.65 14.19
C ARG A 45 7.57 -1.76 13.16
N LEU A 46 6.49 -2.40 13.56
CA LEU A 46 5.25 -2.49 12.79
C LEU A 46 4.47 -1.17 12.79
N MET A 47 4.48 -0.47 13.92
CA MET A 47 3.70 0.73 14.19
C MET A 47 4.61 1.90 14.57
N THR A 48 4.17 3.12 14.29
CA THR A 48 4.79 4.35 14.80
C THR A 48 4.56 4.48 16.32
N ASN A 49 5.29 5.38 16.97
CA ASN A 49 5.11 5.61 18.42
C ASN A 49 3.69 6.14 18.74
N VAL A 50 3.12 6.94 17.86
CA VAL A 50 1.77 7.48 18.01
C VAL A 50 0.72 6.38 17.85
N GLU A 51 0.80 5.60 16.78
CA GLU A 51 -0.08 4.44 16.58
C GLU A 51 -0.01 3.46 17.76
N LEU A 52 1.19 3.21 18.31
CA LEU A 52 1.37 2.34 19.47
C LEU A 52 0.65 2.88 20.72
N GLN A 53 0.62 4.20 20.94
CA GLN A 53 -0.12 4.80 22.06
C GLN A 53 -1.63 4.60 21.88
N TYR A 54 -2.18 4.85 20.70
CA TYR A 54 -3.58 4.56 20.38
C TYR A 54 -3.89 3.08 20.53
N TYR A 55 -3.04 2.20 20.00
CA TYR A 55 -3.20 0.76 20.12
C TYR A 55 -3.34 0.30 21.56
N ARG A 56 -2.47 0.78 22.47
CA ARG A 56 -2.52 0.42 23.90
C ARG A 56 -3.84 0.82 24.55
N ILE A 57 -4.34 2.02 24.27
CA ILE A 57 -5.60 2.49 24.82
C ILE A 57 -6.78 1.63 24.27
N ILE A 58 -6.81 1.45 22.94
CA ILE A 58 -7.89 0.70 22.29
C ILE A 58 -7.89 -0.76 22.74
N SER A 59 -6.73 -1.42 22.75
CA SER A 59 -6.59 -2.82 23.15
C SER A 59 -6.88 -3.02 24.63
N SER A 60 -6.46 -2.10 25.50
CA SER A 60 -6.77 -2.17 26.94
C SER A 60 -8.27 -2.04 27.19
N TYR A 61 -8.97 -1.23 26.40
CA TYR A 61 -10.41 -1.05 26.55
C TYR A 61 -11.24 -2.19 25.94
N LEU A 62 -10.81 -2.72 24.79
CA LEU A 62 -11.57 -3.70 24.01
C LEU A 62 -11.13 -5.15 24.22
N GLY A 63 -9.91 -5.38 24.74
CA GLY A 63 -9.19 -6.65 24.67
C GLY A 63 -9.93 -7.88 25.20
N ASP A 64 -10.83 -7.71 26.16
CA ASP A 64 -11.61 -8.83 26.71
C ASP A 64 -12.91 -9.10 25.93
N ARG A 65 -13.22 -8.30 24.94
CA ARG A 65 -14.47 -8.40 24.18
C ARG A 65 -14.27 -8.56 22.68
N TYR A 66 -13.14 -8.04 22.17
CA TYR A 66 -12.86 -7.95 20.74
C TYR A 66 -11.37 -8.17 20.46
N LEU A 67 -11.08 -8.61 19.24
CA LEU A 67 -9.71 -8.68 18.72
C LEU A 67 -9.34 -7.35 18.05
N VAL A 68 -8.23 -6.76 18.47
CA VAL A 68 -7.68 -5.54 17.85
C VAL A 68 -6.43 -5.91 17.07
N LEU A 69 -6.50 -5.84 15.74
CA LEU A 69 -5.39 -6.19 14.85
C LEU A 69 -4.78 -4.92 14.23
N PRO A 70 -3.47 -4.75 14.29
CA PRO A 70 -2.80 -3.61 13.64
C PRO A 70 -2.56 -3.88 12.15
N GLN A 71 -2.40 -2.80 11.36
CA GLN A 71 -2.00 -2.81 9.96
C GLN A 71 -2.87 -3.72 9.08
N VAL A 72 -4.18 -3.62 9.22
CA VAL A 72 -5.15 -4.46 8.50
C VAL A 72 -5.24 -4.01 7.05
N ASN A 73 -5.01 -4.93 6.12
CA ASN A 73 -5.18 -4.67 4.70
C ASN A 73 -6.67 -4.65 4.33
N LEU A 74 -7.12 -3.65 3.57
CA LEU A 74 -8.52 -3.55 3.18
C LEU A 74 -9.01 -4.77 2.38
N ALA A 75 -8.17 -5.36 1.54
CA ALA A 75 -8.51 -6.56 0.77
C ALA A 75 -8.75 -7.81 1.65
N SER A 76 -8.37 -7.77 2.93
CA SER A 76 -8.65 -8.84 3.89
C SER A 76 -10.04 -8.72 4.53
N VAL A 77 -10.69 -7.55 4.42
CA VAL A 77 -11.97 -7.26 5.10
C VAL A 77 -13.05 -6.76 4.16
N ILE A 78 -12.69 -6.29 2.97
CA ILE A 78 -13.62 -5.77 1.96
C ILE A 78 -13.31 -6.45 0.63
N ASP A 79 -14.34 -6.92 -0.04
CA ASP A 79 -14.27 -7.43 -1.39
C ASP A 79 -15.11 -6.56 -2.34
N LYS A 80 -14.92 -6.72 -3.65
CA LYS A 80 -15.74 -6.08 -4.67
C LYS A 80 -16.37 -7.12 -5.59
N GLU A 81 -17.55 -6.79 -6.11
CA GLU A 81 -18.34 -7.70 -6.95
C GLU A 81 -17.69 -7.94 -8.31
N ASP A 82 -17.01 -6.94 -8.88
CA ASP A 82 -16.35 -7.11 -10.16
C ASP A 82 -15.02 -7.88 -10.03
N GLN A 83 -14.70 -8.69 -11.06
CA GLN A 83 -13.48 -9.53 -11.08
C GLN A 83 -12.22 -8.78 -11.56
N GLY A 84 -12.26 -7.46 -11.69
CA GLY A 84 -11.11 -6.64 -12.08
C GLY A 84 -10.02 -6.57 -11.01
N PHE A 85 -8.90 -5.94 -11.35
CA PHE A 85 -7.80 -5.71 -10.40
C PHE A 85 -8.29 -4.95 -9.17
N ARG A 86 -7.83 -5.38 -7.98
CA ARG A 86 -8.23 -4.85 -6.66
C ARG A 86 -7.17 -3.92 -6.08
N THR A 87 -6.39 -3.23 -6.91
CA THR A 87 -5.27 -2.40 -6.46
C THR A 87 -5.68 -1.31 -5.47
N GLU A 88 -6.91 -0.83 -5.56
CA GLU A 88 -7.49 0.14 -4.64
C GLU A 88 -7.70 -0.41 -3.22
N LEU A 89 -7.81 -1.74 -3.07
CA LEU A 89 -7.92 -2.43 -1.79
C LEU A 89 -6.57 -2.80 -1.16
N PHE A 90 -5.46 -2.73 -1.90
CA PHE A 90 -4.11 -3.00 -1.36
C PHE A 90 -3.60 -1.81 -0.55
N ARG A 91 -4.35 -1.48 0.50
CA ARG A 91 -4.05 -0.41 1.45
C ARG A 91 -4.28 -0.93 2.86
N ASN A 92 -3.43 -0.51 3.76
CA ASN A 92 -3.60 -0.84 5.16
C ASN A 92 -4.30 0.33 5.87
N VAL A 93 -5.17 -0.02 6.79
CA VAL A 93 -5.66 0.85 7.87
C VAL A 93 -4.90 0.51 9.14
N ASP A 94 -4.76 1.48 10.05
CA ASP A 94 -3.90 1.31 11.21
C ASP A 94 -4.39 0.21 12.13
N PHE A 95 -5.73 0.10 12.36
CA PHE A 95 -6.31 -0.98 13.17
C PHE A 95 -7.63 -1.47 12.60
N GLY A 96 -7.90 -2.75 12.84
CA GLY A 96 -9.22 -3.36 12.67
C GLY A 96 -9.68 -3.98 13.99
N VAL A 97 -10.96 -3.82 14.30
CA VAL A 97 -11.63 -4.45 15.43
C VAL A 97 -12.51 -5.56 14.90
N PHE A 98 -12.38 -6.74 15.48
CA PHE A 98 -13.07 -7.96 15.07
C PHE A 98 -13.73 -8.65 16.27
N ASP A 99 -14.79 -9.43 16.01
CA ASP A 99 -15.27 -10.39 16.99
C ASP A 99 -14.33 -11.62 17.08
N TYR A 100 -14.58 -12.54 18.01
CA TYR A 100 -13.77 -13.76 18.17
C TYR A 100 -13.95 -14.78 17.03
N ASN A 101 -14.88 -14.55 16.10
CA ASN A 101 -15.00 -15.29 14.85
C ASN A 101 -14.29 -14.59 13.68
N TYR A 102 -13.46 -13.58 13.98
CA TYR A 102 -12.75 -12.75 12.99
C TYR A 102 -13.66 -11.98 12.02
N ARG A 103 -14.90 -11.68 12.41
CA ARG A 103 -15.76 -10.82 11.61
C ARG A 103 -15.37 -9.37 11.85
N PRO A 104 -15.11 -8.59 10.79
CA PRO A 104 -14.72 -7.19 10.94
C PRO A 104 -15.91 -6.35 11.40
N LEU A 105 -15.71 -5.56 12.44
CA LEU A 105 -16.73 -4.70 13.05
C LEU A 105 -16.45 -3.22 12.85
N LEU A 106 -15.18 -2.82 12.92
CA LEU A 106 -14.77 -1.42 12.84
C LEU A 106 -13.33 -1.31 12.31
N LEU A 107 -13.07 -0.36 11.44
CA LEU A 107 -11.73 0.04 11.03
C LEU A 107 -11.37 1.38 11.68
N ILE A 108 -10.10 1.55 12.01
CA ILE A 108 -9.59 2.75 12.69
C ILE A 108 -8.34 3.24 11.97
N GLU A 109 -8.31 4.54 11.67
CA GLU A 109 -7.20 5.24 11.04
C GLU A 109 -6.69 6.35 11.98
N ILE A 110 -5.38 6.46 12.14
CA ILE A 110 -4.73 7.52 12.90
C ILE A 110 -4.12 8.50 11.92
N ASN A 111 -4.70 9.69 11.81
CA ASN A 111 -4.30 10.66 10.80
C ASN A 111 -3.44 11.77 11.41
N ASP A 112 -2.21 11.91 10.89
CA ASP A 112 -1.29 13.00 11.21
C ASP A 112 -1.32 14.05 10.08
N ASN A 113 -1.85 15.23 10.38
CA ASN A 113 -2.00 16.33 9.43
C ASN A 113 -0.67 17.03 9.05
N THR A 114 0.48 16.59 9.58
CA THR A 114 1.75 17.31 9.40
C THR A 114 2.29 17.27 7.97
N HIS A 115 1.73 16.46 7.09
CA HIS A 115 2.16 16.37 5.70
C HIS A 115 1.02 16.60 4.70
N PHE A 116 0.85 17.86 4.32
CA PHE A 116 -0.02 18.32 3.22
C PHE A 116 0.43 17.80 1.84
N ARG A 117 0.47 16.49 1.63
CA ARG A 117 0.63 15.93 0.29
C ARG A 117 -0.75 15.63 -0.29
N ARG A 118 -1.09 16.27 -1.39
CA ARG A 118 -2.32 16.07 -2.18
C ARG A 118 -2.63 14.58 -2.37
N ASP A 119 -1.61 13.78 -2.65
CA ASP A 119 -1.72 12.33 -2.88
C ASP A 119 -2.24 11.56 -1.65
N ARG A 120 -1.91 12.01 -0.40
CA ARG A 120 -2.45 11.39 0.81
C ARG A 120 -3.93 11.70 0.99
N GLN A 121 -4.34 12.94 0.80
CA GLN A 121 -5.75 13.32 0.95
C GLN A 121 -6.65 12.58 -0.05
N GLU A 122 -6.18 12.37 -1.29
CA GLU A 122 -6.91 11.58 -2.28
C GLU A 122 -6.98 10.11 -1.87
N ARG A 123 -5.89 9.58 -1.31
CA ARG A 123 -5.85 8.22 -0.78
C ARG A 123 -6.86 8.00 0.34
N ASP A 124 -6.87 8.89 1.33
CA ASP A 124 -7.75 8.80 2.51
C ASP A 124 -9.22 8.95 2.09
N LYS A 125 -9.53 9.83 1.14
CA LYS A 125 -10.85 9.94 0.53
C LYS A 125 -11.29 8.64 -0.15
N LYS A 126 -10.38 7.94 -0.85
CA LYS A 126 -10.67 6.66 -1.50
C LYS A 126 -10.97 5.58 -0.47
N VAL A 127 -10.15 5.44 0.58
CA VAL A 127 -10.38 4.49 1.68
C VAL A 127 -11.74 4.73 2.31
N SER A 128 -12.04 5.96 2.69
CA SER A 128 -13.32 6.35 3.28
C SER A 128 -14.51 6.05 2.35
N ALA A 129 -14.37 6.29 1.04
CA ALA A 129 -15.42 6.00 0.06
C ALA A 129 -15.66 4.48 -0.10
N ILE A 130 -14.59 3.66 -0.09
CA ILE A 130 -14.66 2.21 -0.15
C ILE A 130 -15.38 1.68 1.10
N CYS A 131 -14.93 2.06 2.30
CA CYS A 131 -15.53 1.64 3.56
C CYS A 131 -17.03 1.98 3.62
N ARG A 132 -17.39 3.21 3.21
CA ARG A 132 -18.80 3.65 3.17
C ARG A 132 -19.65 2.80 2.21
N ARG A 133 -19.15 2.47 1.01
CA ARG A 133 -19.86 1.61 0.04
C ARG A 133 -20.02 0.19 0.56
N ALA A 134 -19.00 -0.34 1.22
CA ALA A 134 -19.04 -1.65 1.86
C ALA A 134 -19.85 -1.68 3.16
N LYS A 135 -20.39 -0.54 3.61
CA LYS A 135 -21.05 -0.36 4.92
C LYS A 135 -20.15 -0.78 6.09
N MET A 136 -18.83 -0.68 5.89
CA MET A 136 -17.81 -0.95 6.90
C MET A 136 -17.53 0.32 7.71
N PRO A 137 -17.81 0.37 9.02
CA PRO A 137 -17.50 1.53 9.83
C PRO A 137 -16.01 1.86 9.81
N LEU A 138 -15.69 3.14 9.60
CA LEU A 138 -14.32 3.66 9.66
C LEU A 138 -14.31 4.89 10.57
N VAL A 139 -13.48 4.83 11.61
CA VAL A 139 -13.21 5.95 12.53
C VAL A 139 -11.82 6.50 12.25
N THR A 140 -11.71 7.83 12.18
CA THR A 140 -10.41 8.51 12.07
C THR A 140 -10.15 9.32 13.32
N PHE A 141 -9.03 9.05 13.99
CA PHE A 141 -8.51 9.89 15.06
C PHE A 141 -7.42 10.81 14.50
N TRP A 142 -7.50 12.09 14.83
CA TRP A 142 -6.54 13.09 14.39
C TRP A 142 -5.50 13.34 15.47
N VAL A 143 -4.23 13.18 15.15
CA VAL A 143 -3.11 13.40 16.09
C VAL A 143 -3.10 14.82 16.64
N LYS A 144 -3.46 15.80 15.82
CA LYS A 144 -3.59 17.22 16.24
C LYS A 144 -4.56 17.45 17.39
N ASP A 145 -5.54 16.59 17.54
CA ASP A 145 -6.56 16.72 18.61
C ASP A 145 -6.07 16.14 19.95
N GLY A 146 -4.84 15.66 20.00
CA GLY A 146 -4.24 14.98 21.16
C GLY A 146 -4.77 13.57 21.36
N ILE A 147 -4.07 12.82 22.20
CA ILE A 147 -4.47 11.46 22.60
C ILE A 147 -5.26 11.57 23.90
N ASP A 148 -6.57 11.47 23.78
CA ASP A 148 -7.51 11.51 24.89
C ASP A 148 -8.22 10.15 25.01
N PRO A 149 -7.92 9.35 26.08
CA PRO A 149 -8.51 8.03 26.28
C PRO A 149 -10.03 8.06 26.40
N GLU A 150 -10.61 9.06 27.09
CA GLU A 150 -12.06 9.16 27.28
C GLU A 150 -12.77 9.40 25.94
N ARG A 151 -12.23 10.29 25.12
CA ARG A 151 -12.75 10.54 23.77
C ARG A 151 -12.64 9.30 22.88
N ILE A 152 -11.52 8.55 22.96
CA ILE A 152 -11.33 7.30 22.21
C ILE A 152 -12.42 6.30 22.61
N VAL A 153 -12.57 6.03 23.90
CA VAL A 153 -13.56 5.09 24.45
C VAL A 153 -14.98 5.50 24.05
N LYS A 154 -15.34 6.79 24.26
CA LYS A 154 -16.65 7.30 23.88
C LYS A 154 -16.93 7.15 22.38
N THR A 155 -15.92 7.30 21.56
CA THR A 155 -16.05 7.11 20.11
C THR A 155 -16.28 5.64 19.77
N LEU A 156 -15.49 4.73 20.32
CA LEU A 156 -15.60 3.29 20.07
C LEU A 156 -16.99 2.76 20.47
N ASN A 157 -17.54 3.21 21.60
CA ASN A 157 -18.88 2.82 22.10
C ASN A 157 -20.05 3.19 21.17
N ARG A 158 -19.82 4.02 20.15
CA ARG A 158 -20.86 4.33 19.16
C ARG A 158 -20.95 3.30 18.04
N TYR A 159 -19.93 2.46 17.91
CA TYR A 159 -19.80 1.51 16.80
C TYR A 159 -19.79 0.05 17.27
N LEU A 160 -19.50 -0.21 18.54
CA LEU A 160 -19.39 -1.51 19.18
C LEU A 160 -20.38 -1.65 20.33
#